data_21002054836f3180e6653759fe1d0f1f
#
_entry.id   21002054836f3180e6653759fe1d0f1f
#
_cell.length_a   1.000
_cell.length_b   1.000
_cell.length_c   1.000
_cell.angle_alpha   90.00
_cell.angle_beta   90.00
_cell.angle_gamma   90.00
#
_symmetry.space_group_name_H-M   'P 1'
#
loop_
_entity.id
_entity.type
_entity.pdbx_description
1 polymer ?
#
loop_
_entity_poly.entity_id
_entity_poly.type
_entity_poly.pdbx_seq_one_letter_code
_entity_poly.pdbx_strand_id
1 'polypeptide(L)'
;MNKENISILCGGISTEHDVSIESAKSILKHINKEKYTPFIFYISPNKKALLYKAKNKIKIPTEDSMKDFFTEVIKLKNMRMNINALHGKFGEDGMLQSILEFLNIPFTGSKSNASALCMDKYRSGLVVKQIKEIKIPKTKLLPLDSIAKEYKYKKENICIKPNKGGSSIGTIFIRNQKEFKYSLNFLINQFPNNEDFIIQPIIKNNIEISCGCLQKKNGTFIKLPPIEIIPKNSQFFDYKSKYTKNSCNEITPPLNISQQLSDKISRVTIQIHKILGCSVYSRSDFLIKNHCIYYLETNTLPGMTDNSLLPKEAQEKGINFTELINFIIKNS
;
A
#
# COMPACT_ATOMS: atom_id res chain seq x y z
N MET A 1 -6.55 27.17 22.78
CA MET A 1 -7.05 27.04 21.41
C MET A 1 -8.05 25.88 21.36
N ASN A 2 -9.16 26.02 20.65
CA ASN A 2 -10.08 24.90 20.46
C ASN A 2 -9.40 23.82 19.60
N LYS A 3 -9.50 22.55 20.03
CA LYS A 3 -8.96 21.42 19.30
C LYS A 3 -9.69 21.20 17.97
N GLU A 4 -8.96 20.92 16.91
CA GLU A 4 -9.55 20.61 15.60
C GLU A 4 -10.05 19.16 15.55
N ASN A 5 -11.26 18.94 15.03
CA ASN A 5 -11.80 17.60 14.82
C ASN A 5 -11.15 16.95 13.60
N ILE A 6 -10.63 15.76 13.76
CA ILE A 6 -10.11 14.93 12.66
C ILE A 6 -10.70 13.53 12.75
N SER A 7 -10.86 12.86 11.61
CA SER A 7 -11.28 11.46 11.61
C SER A 7 -10.15 10.54 11.13
N ILE A 8 -10.21 9.29 11.57
CA ILE A 8 -9.39 8.18 11.09
C ILE A 8 -10.35 7.18 10.46
N LEU A 9 -10.23 6.98 9.15
CA LEU A 9 -11.04 6.02 8.39
C LEU A 9 -10.40 4.66 8.50
N CYS A 10 -11.16 3.64 8.92
CA CYS A 10 -10.62 2.28 9.10
C CYS A 10 -11.66 1.19 8.86
N GLY A 11 -11.19 -0.06 8.81
CA GLY A 11 -11.95 -1.23 8.46
C GLY A 11 -11.98 -1.45 6.94
N GLY A 12 -13.14 -1.29 6.31
CA GLY A 12 -13.30 -1.43 4.85
C GLY A 12 -13.72 -2.83 4.42
N ILE A 13 -13.97 -2.97 3.11
CA ILE A 13 -14.52 -4.18 2.49
C ILE A 13 -13.45 -5.14 1.96
N SER A 14 -12.16 -4.78 2.10
CA SER A 14 -11.05 -5.59 1.60
C SER A 14 -10.67 -6.71 2.55
N THR A 15 -9.89 -7.65 2.05
CA THR A 15 -9.25 -8.70 2.86
C THR A 15 -8.21 -8.15 3.85
N GLU A 16 -7.87 -6.87 3.75
CA GLU A 16 -6.95 -6.16 4.63
C GLU A 16 -7.67 -5.34 5.72
N HIS A 17 -8.94 -5.66 5.99
CA HIS A 17 -9.78 -5.02 7.01
C HIS A 17 -9.11 -4.89 8.38
N ASP A 18 -8.56 -5.99 8.88
CA ASP A 18 -7.91 -6.03 10.20
C ASP A 18 -6.60 -5.22 10.22
N VAL A 19 -5.85 -5.24 9.12
CA VAL A 19 -4.63 -4.44 8.95
C VAL A 19 -4.95 -2.95 9.01
N SER A 20 -6.08 -2.54 8.42
CA SER A 20 -6.58 -1.17 8.49
C SER A 20 -6.91 -0.75 9.93
N ILE A 21 -7.55 -1.63 10.70
CA ILE A 21 -7.84 -1.37 12.11
C ILE A 21 -6.55 -1.20 12.93
N GLU A 22 -5.53 -2.04 12.71
CA GLU A 22 -4.25 -1.92 13.39
C GLU A 22 -3.50 -0.62 13.02
N SER A 23 -3.53 -0.22 11.74
CA SER A 23 -3.01 1.08 11.29
C SER A 23 -3.73 2.23 12.00
N ALA A 24 -5.05 2.19 12.08
CA ALA A 24 -5.85 3.21 12.77
C ALA A 24 -5.58 3.26 14.29
N LYS A 25 -5.36 2.10 14.95
CA LYS A 25 -4.97 2.04 16.37
C LYS A 25 -3.64 2.73 16.60
N SER A 26 -2.66 2.47 15.74
CA SER A 26 -1.33 3.11 15.82
C SER A 26 -1.42 4.62 15.57
N ILE A 27 -2.19 5.06 14.59
CA ILE A 27 -2.45 6.49 14.34
C ILE A 27 -3.12 7.13 15.55
N LEU A 28 -4.17 6.52 16.12
CA LEU A 28 -4.90 7.04 17.30
C LEU A 28 -4.01 7.15 18.54
N LYS A 29 -3.05 6.23 18.70
CA LYS A 29 -2.06 6.24 19.79
C LYS A 29 -1.11 7.43 19.68
N HIS A 30 -0.63 7.72 18.46
CA HIS A 30 0.43 8.71 18.20
C HIS A 30 -0.08 10.09 17.75
N ILE A 31 -1.39 10.25 17.51
CA ILE A 31 -1.92 11.55 17.13
C ILE A 31 -1.77 12.59 18.26
N ASN A 32 -1.44 13.83 17.91
CA ASN A 32 -1.31 14.91 18.87
C ASN A 32 -2.69 15.31 19.44
N LYS A 33 -3.03 14.77 20.61
CA LYS A 33 -4.33 15.00 21.30
C LYS A 33 -4.43 16.38 21.96
N GLU A 34 -3.36 17.14 22.05
CA GLU A 34 -3.43 18.54 22.49
C GLU A 34 -4.01 19.41 21.37
N LYS A 35 -3.66 19.10 20.14
CA LYS A 35 -4.08 19.82 18.93
C LYS A 35 -5.38 19.29 18.34
N TYR A 36 -5.59 17.95 18.35
CA TYR A 36 -6.68 17.30 17.66
C TYR A 36 -7.64 16.57 18.59
N THR A 37 -8.93 16.59 18.25
CA THR A 37 -9.95 15.71 18.79
C THR A 37 -10.20 14.59 17.77
N PRO A 38 -9.75 13.34 18.05
CA PRO A 38 -9.88 12.25 17.07
C PRO A 38 -11.29 11.65 17.08
N PHE A 39 -11.78 11.36 15.87
CA PHE A 39 -12.97 10.56 15.59
C PHE A 39 -12.55 9.32 14.82
N ILE A 40 -13.34 8.26 14.90
CA ILE A 40 -13.18 7.06 14.07
C ILE A 40 -14.34 7.02 13.09
N PHE A 41 -14.03 6.85 11.82
CA PHE A 41 -15.00 6.49 10.80
C PHE A 41 -14.75 5.03 10.44
N TYR A 42 -15.50 4.15 11.10
CA TYR A 42 -15.39 2.71 10.86
C TYR A 42 -16.30 2.31 9.69
N ILE A 43 -15.77 1.49 8.79
CA ILE A 43 -16.49 0.92 7.66
C ILE A 43 -16.49 -0.60 7.83
N SER A 44 -17.68 -1.21 7.87
CA SER A 44 -17.81 -2.66 7.97
C SER A 44 -17.60 -3.37 6.63
N PRO A 45 -17.33 -4.69 6.62
CA PRO A 45 -17.31 -5.48 5.40
C PRO A 45 -18.63 -5.44 4.61
N ASN A 46 -19.76 -5.23 5.30
CA ASN A 46 -21.10 -5.12 4.72
C ASN A 46 -21.44 -3.71 4.20
N LYS A 47 -20.45 -2.83 4.05
CA LYS A 47 -20.60 -1.45 3.54
C LYS A 47 -21.46 -0.53 4.42
N LYS A 48 -21.66 -0.86 5.68
CA LYS A 48 -22.20 0.06 6.67
C LYS A 48 -21.08 0.87 7.31
N ALA A 49 -21.39 2.02 7.88
CA ALA A 49 -20.41 2.86 8.54
C ALA A 49 -20.94 3.52 9.81
N LEU A 50 -20.01 3.97 10.66
CA LEU A 50 -20.32 4.78 11.83
C LEU A 50 -19.18 5.77 12.10
N LEU A 51 -19.53 7.05 12.24
CA LEU A 51 -18.65 8.10 12.76
C LEU A 51 -18.90 8.28 14.25
N TYR A 52 -17.84 8.11 15.06
CA TYR A 52 -17.93 8.32 16.50
C TYR A 52 -16.66 8.95 17.07
N LYS A 53 -16.80 9.69 18.17
CA LYS A 53 -15.66 10.30 18.87
C LYS A 53 -14.80 9.20 19.50
N ALA A 54 -13.51 9.19 19.15
CA ALA A 54 -12.58 8.24 19.74
C ALA A 54 -12.26 8.61 21.19
N LYS A 55 -12.20 7.58 22.03
CA LYS A 55 -11.55 7.66 23.36
C LYS A 55 -10.09 7.23 23.19
N ASN A 56 -9.57 6.40 24.07
CA ASN A 56 -8.19 5.89 23.98
C ASN A 56 -8.06 4.58 23.15
N LYS A 57 -9.17 3.99 22.74
CA LYS A 57 -9.24 2.73 21.98
C LYS A 57 -10.27 2.81 20.87
N ILE A 58 -10.04 2.12 19.79
CA ILE A 58 -11.04 1.90 18.73
C ILE A 58 -12.01 0.83 19.24
N LYS A 59 -13.29 1.15 19.20
CA LYS A 59 -14.39 0.22 19.43
C LYS A 59 -14.93 -0.20 18.06
N ILE A 60 -14.99 -1.51 17.78
CA ILE A 60 -15.69 -2.02 16.60
C ILE A 60 -17.19 -1.94 16.89
N PRO A 61 -17.97 -1.15 16.10
CA PRO A 61 -19.40 -1.03 16.32
C PRO A 61 -20.14 -2.34 16.02
N THR A 62 -21.29 -2.54 16.67
CA THR A 62 -22.20 -3.62 16.28
C THR A 62 -22.92 -3.26 14.99
N GLU A 63 -23.32 -4.26 14.19
CA GLU A 63 -24.00 -4.03 12.90
C GLU A 63 -25.26 -3.18 13.04
N ASP A 64 -26.03 -3.33 14.13
CA ASP A 64 -27.25 -2.58 14.39
C ASP A 64 -27.00 -1.10 14.72
N SER A 65 -25.80 -0.77 15.23
CA SER A 65 -25.41 0.61 15.52
C SER A 65 -24.92 1.38 14.30
N MET A 66 -24.62 0.69 13.19
CA MET A 66 -24.12 1.28 11.97
C MET A 66 -25.24 1.65 11.00
N LYS A 67 -24.97 2.67 10.19
CA LYS A 67 -25.87 3.19 9.18
C LYS A 67 -25.35 2.90 7.79
N ASP A 68 -26.15 3.20 6.78
CA ASP A 68 -25.69 3.21 5.39
C ASP A 68 -24.47 4.12 5.22
N PHE A 69 -23.52 3.67 4.41
CA PHE A 69 -22.26 4.38 4.18
C PHE A 69 -22.47 5.81 3.70
N PHE A 70 -23.39 6.04 2.75
CA PHE A 70 -23.62 7.39 2.20
C PHE A 70 -24.27 8.35 3.20
N THR A 71 -25.04 7.83 4.13
CA THR A 71 -25.60 8.62 5.27
C THR A 71 -24.49 9.07 6.22
N GLU A 72 -23.50 8.21 6.48
CA GLU A 72 -22.43 8.50 7.44
C GLU A 72 -21.28 9.31 6.82
N VAL A 73 -20.89 9.05 5.55
CA VAL A 73 -19.74 9.70 4.90
C VAL A 73 -19.89 11.21 4.82
N ILE A 74 -21.11 11.72 4.65
CA ILE A 74 -21.38 13.17 4.58
C ILE A 74 -20.93 13.89 5.86
N LYS A 75 -20.99 13.23 7.02
CA LYS A 75 -20.57 13.80 8.32
C LYS A 75 -19.08 14.13 8.36
N LEU A 76 -18.26 13.49 7.49
CA LEU A 76 -16.82 13.76 7.37
C LEU A 76 -16.52 15.19 6.89
N LYS A 77 -17.50 15.90 6.29
CA LYS A 77 -17.39 17.33 5.97
C LYS A 77 -17.10 18.21 7.19
N ASN A 78 -17.53 17.78 8.36
CA ASN A 78 -17.35 18.51 9.62
C ASN A 78 -15.97 18.28 10.26
N MET A 79 -15.13 17.46 9.63
CA MET A 79 -13.77 17.20 10.08
C MET A 79 -12.79 18.14 9.37
N ARG A 80 -11.79 18.62 10.11
CA ARG A 80 -10.69 19.43 9.54
C ARG A 80 -9.89 18.62 8.52
N MET A 81 -9.71 17.33 8.78
CA MET A 81 -9.01 16.38 7.92
C MET A 81 -9.49 14.95 8.22
N ASN A 82 -9.52 14.13 7.20
CA ASN A 82 -9.87 12.72 7.29
C ASN A 82 -8.65 11.86 6.92
N ILE A 83 -8.07 11.19 7.91
CA ILE A 83 -6.90 10.34 7.72
C ILE A 83 -7.35 9.00 7.15
N ASN A 84 -6.95 8.70 5.93
CA ASN A 84 -7.26 7.42 5.31
C ASN A 84 -6.27 6.34 5.78
N ALA A 85 -6.72 5.44 6.65
CA ALA A 85 -5.98 4.28 7.15
C ALA A 85 -6.52 2.96 6.60
N LEU A 86 -7.31 3.00 5.52
CA LEU A 86 -7.76 1.81 4.81
C LEU A 86 -6.63 1.19 3.98
N HIS A 87 -6.78 -0.09 3.65
CA HIS A 87 -5.87 -0.79 2.76
C HIS A 87 -6.63 -1.62 1.72
N GLY A 88 -6.01 -1.80 0.54
CA GLY A 88 -6.55 -2.61 -0.53
C GLY A 88 -7.81 -2.02 -1.18
N LYS A 89 -8.71 -2.94 -1.63
CA LYS A 89 -9.92 -2.59 -2.37
C LYS A 89 -10.79 -1.58 -1.62
N PHE A 90 -11.37 -0.63 -2.36
CA PHE A 90 -12.15 0.50 -1.90
C PHE A 90 -11.32 1.60 -1.22
N GLY A 91 -10.36 1.25 -0.35
CA GLY A 91 -9.58 2.22 0.40
C GLY A 91 -8.40 2.80 -0.36
N GLU A 92 -7.79 2.00 -1.26
CA GLU A 92 -6.53 2.33 -1.95
C GLU A 92 -6.65 2.34 -3.49
N ASP A 93 -7.81 1.93 -4.03
CA ASP A 93 -8.05 1.79 -5.48
C ASP A 93 -8.68 3.02 -6.15
N GLY A 94 -8.83 4.12 -5.43
CA GLY A 94 -9.41 5.37 -5.93
C GLY A 94 -10.92 5.49 -5.72
N MET A 95 -11.63 4.43 -5.34
CA MET A 95 -13.10 4.48 -5.18
C MET A 95 -13.51 5.40 -4.03
N LEU A 96 -12.96 5.20 -2.84
CA LEU A 96 -13.25 6.07 -1.70
C LEU A 96 -12.79 7.50 -1.98
N GLN A 97 -11.60 7.66 -2.54
CA GLN A 97 -11.05 8.98 -2.89
C GLN A 97 -11.98 9.74 -3.84
N SER A 98 -12.54 9.07 -4.86
CA SER A 98 -13.51 9.68 -5.79
C SER A 98 -14.77 10.18 -5.07
N ILE A 99 -15.29 9.41 -4.11
CA ILE A 99 -16.44 9.83 -3.30
C ILE A 99 -16.10 11.06 -2.46
N LEU A 100 -14.94 11.04 -1.78
CA LEU A 100 -14.50 12.16 -0.94
C LEU A 100 -14.24 13.42 -1.76
N GLU A 101 -13.62 13.28 -2.95
CA GLU A 101 -13.40 14.39 -3.90
C GLU A 101 -14.72 14.98 -4.39
N PHE A 102 -15.65 14.15 -4.84
CA PHE A 102 -16.97 14.59 -5.29
C PHE A 102 -17.74 15.35 -4.20
N LEU A 103 -17.64 14.89 -2.97
CA LEU A 103 -18.27 15.52 -1.81
C LEU A 103 -17.49 16.72 -1.25
N ASN A 104 -16.32 17.09 -1.80
CA ASN A 104 -15.40 18.10 -1.27
C ASN A 104 -15.02 17.85 0.21
N ILE A 105 -14.79 16.59 0.56
CA ILE A 105 -14.33 16.17 1.88
C ILE A 105 -12.80 16.11 1.89
N PRO A 106 -12.09 16.87 2.76
CA PRO A 106 -10.63 16.82 2.83
C PRO A 106 -10.14 15.47 3.36
N PHE A 107 -9.13 14.88 2.72
CA PHE A 107 -8.54 13.60 3.14
C PHE A 107 -7.05 13.55 2.87
N THR A 108 -6.34 12.66 3.58
CA THR A 108 -4.89 12.50 3.46
C THR A 108 -4.49 11.59 2.30
N GLY A 109 -3.33 11.90 1.69
CA GLY A 109 -2.70 11.05 0.69
C GLY A 109 -3.09 11.36 -0.75
N SER A 110 -2.90 10.38 -1.62
CA SER A 110 -3.08 10.53 -3.07
C SER A 110 -4.55 10.61 -3.47
N LYS A 111 -4.82 11.32 -4.54
CA LYS A 111 -6.13 11.48 -5.17
C LYS A 111 -6.57 10.22 -5.92
N SER A 112 -7.83 10.17 -6.32
CA SER A 112 -8.47 9.00 -6.95
C SER A 112 -7.70 8.47 -8.15
N ASN A 113 -7.29 9.34 -9.07
CA ASN A 113 -6.58 8.94 -10.29
C ASN A 113 -5.24 8.26 -9.99
N ALA A 114 -4.45 8.83 -9.09
CA ALA A 114 -3.16 8.26 -8.70
C ALA A 114 -3.34 6.94 -7.93
N SER A 115 -4.31 6.87 -7.02
CA SER A 115 -4.64 5.66 -6.28
C SER A 115 -5.06 4.52 -7.21
N ALA A 116 -5.96 4.79 -8.16
CA ALA A 116 -6.40 3.81 -9.15
C ALA A 116 -5.26 3.33 -10.05
N LEU A 117 -4.38 4.26 -10.49
CA LEU A 117 -3.22 3.92 -11.31
C LEU A 117 -2.20 3.08 -10.55
N CYS A 118 -1.87 3.44 -9.32
CA CYS A 118 -0.91 2.71 -8.49
C CYS A 118 -1.41 1.30 -8.11
N MET A 119 -2.72 1.13 -7.90
CA MET A 119 -3.32 -0.17 -7.62
C MET A 119 -3.17 -1.14 -8.81
N ASP A 120 -3.14 -0.63 -10.04
CA ASP A 120 -2.95 -1.41 -11.27
C ASP A 120 -1.47 -1.59 -11.58
N LYS A 121 -0.90 -2.74 -11.17
CA LYS A 121 0.54 -3.04 -11.31
C LYS A 121 1.03 -3.01 -12.75
N TYR A 122 0.22 -3.45 -13.68
CA TYR A 122 0.56 -3.45 -15.11
C TYR A 122 0.64 -2.03 -15.66
N ARG A 123 -0.42 -1.23 -15.46
CA ARG A 123 -0.50 0.14 -16.00
C ARG A 123 0.47 1.09 -15.30
N SER A 124 0.62 1.00 -13.98
CA SER A 124 1.65 1.77 -13.26
C SER A 124 3.06 1.43 -13.76
N GLY A 125 3.34 0.14 -14.01
CA GLY A 125 4.60 -0.30 -14.60
C GLY A 125 4.87 0.29 -15.98
N LEU A 126 3.85 0.40 -16.86
CA LEU A 126 3.99 1.03 -18.17
C LEU A 126 4.34 2.54 -18.08
N VAL A 127 3.76 3.23 -17.10
CA VAL A 127 4.08 4.64 -16.83
C VAL A 127 5.49 4.78 -16.27
N VAL A 128 5.84 4.01 -15.25
CA VAL A 128 7.14 4.06 -14.56
C VAL A 128 8.30 3.66 -15.49
N LYS A 129 8.05 2.84 -16.51
CA LYS A 129 9.05 2.45 -17.54
C LYS A 129 9.69 3.65 -18.26
N GLN A 130 9.06 4.82 -18.24
CA GLN A 130 9.62 6.05 -18.83
C GLN A 130 10.81 6.60 -18.04
N ILE A 131 11.02 6.18 -16.80
CA ILE A 131 12.18 6.54 -15.99
C ILE A 131 13.35 5.66 -16.41
N LYS A 132 14.39 6.28 -17.01
CA LYS A 132 15.54 5.55 -17.63
C LYS A 132 16.28 4.63 -16.67
N GLU A 133 16.34 4.97 -15.40
CA GLU A 133 17.06 4.22 -14.38
C GLU A 133 16.33 2.94 -13.91
N ILE A 134 15.07 2.76 -14.33
CA ILE A 134 14.20 1.68 -13.87
C ILE A 134 14.00 0.63 -14.95
N LYS A 135 14.02 -0.62 -14.55
CA LYS A 135 13.56 -1.75 -15.35
C LYS A 135 12.20 -2.24 -14.84
N ILE A 136 11.33 -2.63 -15.77
CA ILE A 136 10.09 -3.32 -15.47
C ILE A 136 10.28 -4.79 -15.84
N PRO A 137 9.95 -5.75 -14.96
CA PRO A 137 9.93 -7.17 -15.34
C PRO A 137 9.06 -7.38 -16.57
N LYS A 138 9.46 -8.24 -17.49
CA LYS A 138 8.63 -8.56 -18.67
C LYS A 138 7.28 -9.10 -18.20
N THR A 139 6.22 -8.33 -18.39
CA THR A 139 4.90 -8.58 -17.80
C THR A 139 3.89 -8.91 -18.90
N LYS A 140 3.09 -9.97 -18.69
CA LYS A 140 1.87 -10.24 -19.43
C LYS A 140 0.68 -9.99 -18.52
N LEU A 141 -0.34 -9.31 -19.01
CA LEU A 141 -1.63 -9.11 -18.34
C LEU A 141 -2.65 -10.00 -19.04
N LEU A 142 -3.32 -10.86 -18.29
CA LEU A 142 -4.36 -11.76 -18.79
C LEU A 142 -5.45 -11.95 -17.73
N PRO A 143 -6.73 -12.07 -18.12
CA PRO A 143 -7.76 -12.61 -17.26
C PRO A 143 -7.39 -14.02 -16.78
N LEU A 144 -7.82 -14.40 -15.58
CA LEU A 144 -7.45 -15.69 -14.98
C LEU A 144 -7.87 -16.88 -15.86
N ASP A 145 -9.06 -16.82 -16.46
CA ASP A 145 -9.56 -17.84 -17.38
C ASP A 145 -8.69 -18.00 -18.63
N SER A 146 -8.20 -16.90 -19.18
CA SER A 146 -7.29 -16.93 -20.33
C SER A 146 -5.94 -17.53 -19.97
N ILE A 147 -5.47 -17.34 -18.74
CA ILE A 147 -4.25 -18.01 -18.26
C ILE A 147 -4.47 -19.55 -18.26
N ALA A 148 -5.61 -19.99 -17.77
CA ALA A 148 -5.92 -21.42 -17.71
C ALA A 148 -6.08 -22.08 -19.10
N LYS A 149 -6.69 -21.38 -20.05
CA LYS A 149 -7.02 -21.90 -21.39
C LYS A 149 -5.90 -21.70 -22.42
N GLU A 150 -5.24 -20.55 -22.40
CA GLU A 150 -4.41 -20.07 -23.51
C GLU A 150 -2.91 -19.97 -23.17
N TYR A 151 -2.56 -19.82 -21.87
CA TYR A 151 -1.17 -19.64 -21.51
C TYR A 151 -0.39 -20.96 -21.57
N LYS A 152 0.52 -21.07 -22.52
CA LYS A 152 1.45 -22.20 -22.62
C LYS A 152 2.65 -21.97 -21.70
N TYR A 153 2.73 -22.77 -20.63
CA TYR A 153 3.89 -22.71 -19.73
C TYR A 153 5.18 -23.14 -20.45
N LYS A 154 6.15 -22.26 -20.44
CA LYS A 154 7.40 -22.42 -21.23
C LYS A 154 8.57 -23.04 -20.44
N LYS A 155 8.31 -23.74 -19.34
CA LYS A 155 9.33 -24.28 -18.41
C LYS A 155 10.26 -23.20 -17.81
N GLU A 156 9.79 -21.94 -17.75
CA GLU A 156 10.48 -20.84 -17.09
C GLU A 156 9.93 -20.63 -15.67
N ASN A 157 10.79 -20.21 -14.75
CA ASN A 157 10.31 -19.83 -13.42
C ASN A 157 9.54 -18.52 -13.51
N ILE A 158 8.26 -18.56 -13.16
CA ILE A 158 7.36 -17.39 -13.24
C ILE A 158 6.67 -17.13 -11.91
N CYS A 159 6.30 -15.85 -11.73
CA CYS A 159 5.40 -15.39 -10.70
C CYS A 159 4.07 -15.03 -11.35
N ILE A 160 2.97 -15.55 -10.82
CA ILE A 160 1.59 -15.15 -11.18
C ILE A 160 1.01 -14.44 -9.97
N LYS A 161 0.45 -13.24 -10.16
CA LYS A 161 -0.18 -12.47 -9.09
C LYS A 161 -1.32 -11.62 -9.61
N PRO A 162 -2.34 -11.28 -8.78
CA PRO A 162 -3.39 -10.36 -9.17
C PRO A 162 -2.81 -9.02 -9.66
N ASN A 163 -3.35 -8.48 -10.73
CA ASN A 163 -2.96 -7.16 -11.23
C ASN A 163 -3.32 -6.07 -10.23
N LYS A 164 -4.49 -6.18 -9.58
CA LYS A 164 -4.98 -5.29 -8.53
C LYS A 164 -5.03 -6.06 -7.21
N GLY A 165 -4.57 -5.43 -6.15
CA GLY A 165 -4.52 -6.04 -4.82
C GLY A 165 -3.19 -5.83 -4.13
N GLY A 166 -3.15 -6.13 -2.84
CA GLY A 166 -2.01 -5.92 -1.95
C GLY A 166 -1.61 -7.19 -1.18
N SER A 167 -0.70 -7.02 -0.21
CA SER A 167 -0.33 -8.03 0.78
C SER A 167 0.11 -9.39 0.23
N SER A 168 0.54 -9.47 -1.04
CA SER A 168 0.92 -10.72 -1.73
C SER A 168 -0.19 -11.79 -1.79
N ILE A 169 -1.46 -11.42 -1.54
CA ILE A 169 -2.59 -12.34 -1.65
C ILE A 169 -2.73 -12.79 -3.12
N GLY A 170 -2.82 -14.10 -3.35
CA GLY A 170 -2.90 -14.67 -4.69
C GLY A 170 -1.58 -14.63 -5.48
N THR A 171 -0.45 -14.29 -4.85
CA THR A 171 0.87 -14.35 -5.48
C THR A 171 1.42 -15.78 -5.39
N ILE A 172 1.74 -16.37 -6.54
CA ILE A 172 2.24 -17.75 -6.64
C ILE A 172 3.50 -17.78 -7.48
N PHE A 173 4.49 -18.51 -6.98
CA PHE A 173 5.75 -18.77 -7.69
C PHE A 173 5.73 -20.18 -8.29
N ILE A 174 5.97 -20.28 -9.58
CA ILE A 174 5.87 -21.51 -10.37
C ILE A 174 7.21 -21.86 -10.98
N ARG A 175 7.67 -23.08 -10.74
CA ARG A 175 8.98 -23.58 -11.19
C ARG A 175 8.89 -24.73 -12.19
N ASN A 176 7.72 -25.37 -12.28
CA ASN A 176 7.48 -26.52 -13.17
C ASN A 176 6.02 -26.63 -13.59
N GLN A 177 5.74 -27.52 -14.56
CA GLN A 177 4.41 -27.71 -15.14
C GLN A 177 3.39 -28.27 -14.13
N LYS A 178 3.82 -29.06 -13.15
CA LYS A 178 2.92 -29.63 -12.12
C LYS A 178 2.45 -28.52 -11.18
N GLU A 179 3.37 -27.68 -10.71
CA GLU A 179 3.05 -26.50 -9.91
C GLU A 179 2.12 -25.55 -10.67
N PHE A 180 2.34 -25.34 -11.97
CA PHE A 180 1.50 -24.48 -12.80
C PHE A 180 0.02 -24.93 -12.78
N LYS A 181 -0.24 -26.22 -13.07
CA LYS A 181 -1.61 -26.74 -13.08
C LYS A 181 -2.29 -26.66 -11.72
N TYR A 182 -1.57 -27.05 -10.66
CA TYR A 182 -2.09 -27.00 -9.29
C TYR A 182 -2.43 -25.56 -8.86
N SER A 183 -1.52 -24.64 -9.14
CA SER A 183 -1.66 -23.23 -8.77
C SER A 183 -2.81 -22.54 -9.49
N LEU A 184 -3.03 -22.87 -10.78
CA LEU A 184 -4.17 -22.34 -11.52
C LEU A 184 -5.51 -22.76 -10.91
N ASN A 185 -5.68 -24.03 -10.59
CA ASN A 185 -6.90 -24.51 -9.95
C ASN A 185 -7.15 -23.82 -8.60
N PHE A 186 -6.08 -23.62 -7.82
CA PHE A 186 -6.17 -22.87 -6.56
C PHE A 186 -6.63 -21.41 -6.79
N LEU A 187 -6.01 -20.71 -7.76
CA LEU A 187 -6.37 -19.31 -8.07
C LEU A 187 -7.81 -19.19 -8.56
N ILE A 188 -8.27 -20.08 -9.44
CA ILE A 188 -9.66 -20.07 -9.97
C ILE A 188 -10.67 -20.19 -8.83
N ASN A 189 -10.41 -21.06 -7.85
CA ASN A 189 -11.28 -21.21 -6.69
C ASN A 189 -11.25 -20.01 -5.75
N GLN A 190 -10.08 -19.35 -5.61
CA GLN A 190 -9.91 -18.19 -4.74
C GLN A 190 -10.43 -16.88 -5.35
N PHE A 191 -10.41 -16.76 -6.69
CA PHE A 191 -10.78 -15.57 -7.45
C PHE A 191 -11.88 -15.88 -8.48
N PRO A 192 -13.12 -16.13 -8.04
CA PRO A 192 -14.22 -16.60 -8.93
C PRO A 192 -14.69 -15.57 -9.94
N ASN A 193 -14.37 -14.30 -9.75
CA ASN A 193 -14.83 -13.19 -10.61
C ASN A 193 -13.92 -12.93 -11.84
N ASN A 194 -13.08 -13.90 -12.22
CA ASN A 194 -12.19 -13.81 -13.38
C ASN A 194 -11.37 -12.51 -13.43
N GLU A 195 -10.70 -12.19 -12.33
CA GLU A 195 -9.87 -10.99 -12.21
C GLU A 195 -8.64 -11.06 -13.13
N ASP A 196 -8.10 -9.88 -13.48
CA ASP A 196 -6.86 -9.77 -14.23
C ASP A 196 -5.65 -10.15 -13.37
N PHE A 197 -4.79 -10.98 -13.93
CA PHE A 197 -3.51 -11.40 -13.35
C PHE A 197 -2.34 -10.97 -14.21
N ILE A 198 -1.22 -10.69 -13.57
CA ILE A 198 0.06 -10.49 -14.26
C ILE A 198 0.95 -11.72 -14.10
N ILE A 199 1.65 -12.04 -15.18
CA ILE A 199 2.64 -13.10 -15.27
C ILE A 199 3.99 -12.46 -15.53
N GLN A 200 4.96 -12.73 -14.67
CA GLN A 200 6.30 -12.17 -14.73
C GLN A 200 7.36 -13.27 -14.54
N PRO A 201 8.55 -13.18 -15.19
CA PRO A 201 9.66 -14.05 -14.84
C PRO A 201 10.12 -13.80 -13.41
N ILE A 202 10.50 -14.85 -12.68
CA ILE A 202 11.12 -14.73 -11.36
C ILE A 202 12.52 -14.15 -11.53
N ILE A 203 12.77 -13.02 -10.88
CA ILE A 203 14.11 -12.43 -10.79
C ILE A 203 14.85 -13.13 -9.65
N LYS A 204 15.73 -14.09 -10.00
CA LYS A 204 16.54 -14.82 -9.02
C LYS A 204 17.73 -13.99 -8.53
N ASN A 205 18.20 -14.30 -7.30
CA ASN A 205 19.36 -13.64 -6.70
C ASN A 205 19.19 -12.11 -6.68
N ASN A 206 18.08 -11.67 -6.15
CA ASN A 206 17.74 -10.27 -5.97
C ASN A 206 17.82 -9.86 -4.50
N ILE A 207 17.92 -8.55 -4.27
CA ILE A 207 17.73 -7.90 -2.97
C ILE A 207 16.39 -7.19 -3.04
N GLU A 208 15.50 -7.43 -2.10
CA GLU A 208 14.22 -6.75 -2.01
C GLU A 208 14.37 -5.45 -1.23
N ILE A 209 13.97 -4.34 -1.85
CA ILE A 209 14.08 -2.99 -1.31
C ILE A 209 12.73 -2.31 -1.37
N SER A 210 12.38 -1.65 -0.29
CA SER A 210 11.27 -0.72 -0.23
C SER A 210 11.78 0.70 0.01
N CYS A 211 11.11 1.71 -0.55
CA CYS A 211 11.51 3.10 -0.33
C CYS A 211 10.31 4.02 -0.40
N GLY A 212 10.11 4.80 0.67
CA GLY A 212 9.11 5.84 0.75
C GLY A 212 9.64 7.22 0.34
N CYS A 213 8.71 8.13 0.12
CA CYS A 213 9.01 9.56 0.07
C CYS A 213 7.87 10.37 0.69
N LEU A 214 8.20 11.58 1.14
CA LEU A 214 7.25 12.52 1.71
C LEU A 214 7.27 13.81 0.87
N GLN A 215 6.10 14.29 0.47
CA GLN A 215 5.93 15.53 -0.30
C GLN A 215 5.30 16.62 0.55
N LYS A 216 5.94 17.78 0.60
CA LYS A 216 5.37 18.97 1.22
C LYS A 216 4.36 19.65 0.28
N LYS A 217 3.45 20.42 0.85
CA LYS A 217 2.43 21.17 0.12
C LYS A 217 3.02 22.17 -0.91
N ASN A 218 4.24 22.66 -0.68
CA ASN A 218 4.96 23.51 -1.64
C ASN A 218 5.66 22.73 -2.77
N GLY A 219 5.42 21.42 -2.89
CA GLY A 219 5.99 20.55 -3.92
C GLY A 219 7.41 20.04 -3.65
N THR A 220 8.05 20.45 -2.54
CA THR A 220 9.37 19.90 -2.16
C THR A 220 9.25 18.53 -1.50
N PHE A 221 10.34 17.74 -1.56
CA PHE A 221 10.35 16.36 -1.09
C PHE A 221 11.34 16.16 0.06
N ILE A 222 10.95 15.28 0.98
CA ILE A 222 11.87 14.65 1.94
C ILE A 222 12.18 13.25 1.40
N LYS A 223 13.45 13.02 1.11
CA LYS A 223 13.97 11.69 0.73
C LYS A 223 14.04 10.84 2.00
N LEU A 224 13.42 9.68 1.96
CA LEU A 224 13.60 8.67 3.00
C LEU A 224 14.71 7.68 2.60
N PRO A 225 15.45 7.11 3.56
CA PRO A 225 16.39 6.03 3.27
C PRO A 225 15.60 4.78 2.87
N PRO A 226 16.09 4.00 1.89
CA PRO A 226 15.47 2.71 1.58
C PRO A 226 15.60 1.72 2.75
N ILE A 227 14.73 0.71 2.74
CA ILE A 227 14.75 -0.40 3.68
C ILE A 227 14.93 -1.70 2.92
N GLU A 228 15.84 -2.55 3.37
CA GLU A 228 16.07 -3.88 2.83
C GLU A 228 15.21 -4.90 3.56
N ILE A 229 14.55 -5.77 2.81
CA ILE A 229 13.67 -6.81 3.32
C ILE A 229 14.33 -8.16 3.10
N ILE A 230 14.74 -8.83 4.19
CA ILE A 230 15.43 -10.13 4.16
C ILE A 230 14.51 -11.18 4.80
N PRO A 231 13.86 -12.05 4.00
CA PRO A 231 13.06 -13.16 4.53
C PRO A 231 13.92 -14.12 5.34
N LYS A 232 13.47 -14.55 6.54
CA LYS A 232 14.23 -15.49 7.37
C LYS A 232 14.07 -16.95 6.95
N ASN A 233 12.87 -17.36 6.54
CA ASN A 233 12.50 -18.76 6.35
C ASN A 233 11.93 -19.10 4.96
N SER A 234 11.88 -18.14 4.04
CA SER A 234 11.38 -18.34 2.69
C SER A 234 12.28 -17.66 1.67
N GLN A 235 12.32 -18.19 0.44
CA GLN A 235 13.02 -17.52 -0.66
C GLN A 235 12.30 -16.27 -1.16
N PHE A 236 11.11 -15.97 -0.63
CA PHE A 236 10.25 -14.87 -1.08
C PHE A 236 9.47 -14.28 0.09
N PHE A 237 9.22 -12.98 0.02
CA PHE A 237 8.43 -12.22 0.98
C PHE A 237 6.93 -12.40 0.66
N ASP A 238 6.32 -13.49 1.15
CA ASP A 238 4.91 -13.83 0.96
C ASP A 238 3.98 -13.18 2.00
N TYR A 239 2.66 -13.43 1.90
CA TYR A 239 1.65 -12.92 2.84
C TYR A 239 1.96 -13.29 4.30
N LYS A 240 2.34 -14.56 4.55
CA LYS A 240 2.69 -15.00 5.91
C LYS A 240 3.89 -14.24 6.46
N SER A 241 4.90 -14.00 5.62
CA SER A 241 6.10 -13.25 6.00
C SER A 241 5.81 -11.78 6.30
N LYS A 242 4.82 -11.16 5.66
CA LYS A 242 4.45 -9.74 5.89
C LYS A 242 3.78 -9.51 7.25
N TYR A 243 3.00 -10.46 7.75
CA TYR A 243 2.16 -10.26 8.95
C TYR A 243 2.53 -11.17 10.13
N THR A 244 3.45 -12.13 9.95
CA THR A 244 3.98 -12.92 11.05
C THR A 244 5.14 -12.18 11.72
N LYS A 245 5.04 -11.92 13.01
CA LYS A 245 6.12 -11.29 13.79
C LYS A 245 7.44 -12.06 13.59
N ASN A 246 8.52 -11.32 13.30
CA ASN A 246 9.87 -11.87 13.11
C ASN A 246 10.07 -12.79 11.90
N SER A 247 9.25 -12.74 10.88
CA SER A 247 9.40 -13.55 9.65
C SER A 247 10.43 -12.98 8.66
N CYS A 248 10.73 -11.71 8.75
CA CYS A 248 11.78 -11.04 7.98
C CYS A 248 12.59 -10.08 8.85
N ASN A 249 13.81 -9.80 8.42
CA ASN A 249 14.60 -8.68 8.91
C ASN A 249 14.37 -7.49 7.97
N GLU A 250 14.02 -6.36 8.52
CA GLU A 250 13.83 -5.11 7.82
C GLU A 250 14.93 -4.15 8.28
N ILE A 251 15.87 -3.84 7.39
CA ILE A 251 17.12 -3.15 7.73
C ILE A 251 17.18 -1.83 6.99
N THR A 252 17.27 -0.73 7.72
CA THR A 252 17.47 0.60 7.19
C THR A 252 18.59 1.31 7.97
N PRO A 253 19.59 1.90 7.30
CA PRO A 253 19.84 1.81 5.86
C PRO A 253 20.18 0.37 5.39
N PRO A 254 19.97 0.03 4.10
CA PRO A 254 20.25 -1.30 3.56
C PRO A 254 21.71 -1.69 3.71
N LEU A 255 21.99 -2.99 3.98
CA LEU A 255 23.34 -3.51 4.13
C LEU A 255 23.95 -4.06 2.84
N ASN A 256 23.10 -4.63 1.96
CA ASN A 256 23.57 -5.38 0.78
C ASN A 256 23.58 -4.57 -0.53
N ILE A 257 23.44 -3.25 -0.43
CA ILE A 257 23.58 -2.31 -1.55
C ILE A 257 24.53 -1.17 -1.16
N SER A 258 25.21 -0.59 -2.16
CA SER A 258 26.08 0.56 -1.92
C SER A 258 25.29 1.82 -1.59
N GLN A 259 25.91 2.76 -0.86
CA GLN A 259 25.30 4.06 -0.54
C GLN A 259 24.89 4.81 -1.83
N GLN A 260 25.71 4.74 -2.89
CA GLN A 260 25.38 5.37 -4.17
C GLN A 260 24.08 4.80 -4.78
N LEU A 261 23.86 3.47 -4.68
CA LEU A 261 22.64 2.83 -5.15
C LEU A 261 21.45 3.16 -4.26
N SER A 262 21.63 3.22 -2.94
CA SER A 262 20.64 3.67 -1.97
C SER A 262 20.14 5.10 -2.29
N ASP A 263 21.06 6.04 -2.52
CA ASP A 263 20.75 7.41 -2.90
C ASP A 263 20.02 7.49 -4.25
N LYS A 264 20.40 6.62 -5.19
CA LYS A 264 19.72 6.51 -6.48
C LYS A 264 18.29 6.02 -6.30
N ILE A 265 18.04 4.99 -5.48
CA ILE A 265 16.71 4.47 -5.19
C ILE A 265 15.83 5.57 -4.60
N SER A 266 16.31 6.32 -3.60
CA SER A 266 15.55 7.43 -3.01
C SER A 266 15.20 8.51 -4.04
N ARG A 267 16.09 8.82 -4.99
CA ARG A 267 15.80 9.78 -6.08
C ARG A 267 14.75 9.25 -7.06
N VAL A 268 14.88 8.00 -7.50
CA VAL A 268 13.90 7.43 -8.44
C VAL A 268 12.54 7.21 -7.80
N THR A 269 12.46 6.94 -6.48
CA THR A 269 11.20 6.88 -5.75
C THR A 269 10.44 8.20 -5.83
N ILE A 270 11.13 9.33 -5.72
CA ILE A 270 10.51 10.66 -5.92
C ILE A 270 10.04 10.85 -7.37
N GLN A 271 10.81 10.40 -8.35
CA GLN A 271 10.40 10.47 -9.75
C GLN A 271 9.15 9.62 -10.02
N ILE A 272 9.08 8.41 -9.43
CA ILE A 272 7.92 7.53 -9.50
C ILE A 272 6.70 8.20 -8.87
N HIS A 273 6.84 8.74 -7.66
CA HIS A 273 5.77 9.47 -6.97
C HIS A 273 5.19 10.58 -7.85
N LYS A 274 6.06 11.36 -8.52
CA LYS A 274 5.66 12.45 -9.41
C LYS A 274 4.95 11.93 -10.67
N ILE A 275 5.54 10.95 -11.38
CA ILE A 275 4.99 10.49 -12.66
C ILE A 275 3.66 9.75 -12.50
N LEU A 276 3.44 9.09 -11.35
CA LEU A 276 2.19 8.44 -11.01
C LEU A 276 1.14 9.41 -10.46
N GLY A 277 1.49 10.69 -10.23
CA GLY A 277 0.59 11.70 -9.68
C GLY A 277 0.26 11.50 -8.20
N CYS A 278 1.09 10.78 -7.45
CA CYS A 278 0.92 10.62 -6.01
C CYS A 278 1.01 11.95 -5.26
N SER A 279 0.44 12.01 -4.07
CA SER A 279 0.46 13.20 -3.21
C SER A 279 0.81 12.85 -1.79
N VAL A 280 1.51 13.76 -1.11
CA VAL A 280 1.89 13.74 0.31
C VAL A 280 2.87 12.63 0.67
N TYR A 281 2.54 11.39 0.41
CA TYR A 281 3.40 10.23 0.69
C TYR A 281 3.07 9.06 -0.22
N SER A 282 4.06 8.25 -0.49
CA SER A 282 3.92 6.93 -1.12
C SER A 282 5.13 6.07 -0.81
N ARG A 283 5.03 4.77 -1.07
CA ARG A 283 6.13 3.81 -0.95
C ARG A 283 6.20 2.96 -2.20
N SER A 284 7.38 2.84 -2.79
CA SER A 284 7.63 1.98 -3.95
C SER A 284 8.50 0.80 -3.58
N ASP A 285 8.16 -0.36 -4.12
CA ASP A 285 8.82 -1.63 -3.84
C ASP A 285 9.63 -2.09 -5.07
N PHE A 286 10.85 -2.57 -4.84
CA PHE A 286 11.84 -2.86 -5.86
C PHE A 286 12.53 -4.21 -5.63
N LEU A 287 13.01 -4.82 -6.72
CA LEU A 287 14.04 -5.86 -6.67
C LEU A 287 15.33 -5.32 -7.28
N ILE A 288 16.45 -5.53 -6.60
CA ILE A 288 17.76 -5.13 -7.08
C ILE A 288 18.51 -6.38 -7.55
N LYS A 289 18.97 -6.36 -8.79
CA LYS A 289 19.83 -7.40 -9.36
C LYS A 289 20.90 -6.81 -10.26
N ASN A 290 22.16 -7.15 -10.00
CA ASN A 290 23.30 -6.64 -10.78
C ASN A 290 23.24 -5.11 -10.94
N HIS A 291 23.02 -4.38 -9.85
CA HIS A 291 22.86 -2.92 -9.79
C HIS A 291 21.68 -2.33 -10.61
N CYS A 292 20.83 -3.19 -11.20
CA CYS A 292 19.62 -2.77 -11.88
C CYS A 292 18.44 -2.70 -10.89
N ILE A 293 17.66 -1.62 -10.98
CA ILE A 293 16.47 -1.39 -10.16
C ILE A 293 15.24 -1.89 -10.93
N TYR A 294 14.61 -2.95 -10.46
CA TYR A 294 13.37 -3.48 -11.03
C TYR A 294 12.18 -3.00 -10.17
N TYR A 295 11.30 -2.21 -10.74
CA TYR A 295 10.09 -1.73 -10.09
C TYR A 295 9.05 -2.85 -10.00
N LEU A 296 8.41 -2.98 -8.85
CA LEU A 296 7.32 -3.93 -8.60
C LEU A 296 5.96 -3.26 -8.53
N GLU A 297 5.83 -2.27 -7.64
CA GLU A 297 4.57 -1.55 -7.37
C GLU A 297 4.81 -0.27 -6.57
N THR A 298 3.79 0.58 -6.50
CA THR A 298 3.75 1.74 -5.61
C THR A 298 2.48 1.71 -4.78
N ASN A 299 2.64 1.85 -3.46
CA ASN A 299 1.56 1.88 -2.50
C ASN A 299 1.26 3.35 -2.15
N THR A 300 0.02 3.77 -2.35
CA THR A 300 -0.45 5.14 -2.01
C THR A 300 -0.91 5.27 -0.57
N LEU A 301 -1.23 4.14 0.08
CA LEU A 301 -1.55 4.03 1.50
C LEU A 301 -0.67 2.94 2.15
N PRO A 302 0.66 3.14 2.23
CA PRO A 302 1.54 2.19 2.91
C PRO A 302 1.11 2.02 4.36
N GLY A 303 1.36 0.83 4.92
CA GLY A 303 1.00 0.51 6.30
C GLY A 303 1.49 1.57 7.31
N MET A 304 0.64 1.87 8.28
CA MET A 304 0.84 2.91 9.30
C MET A 304 0.75 2.32 10.71
N THR A 305 1.38 1.15 10.92
CA THR A 305 1.63 0.61 12.26
C THR A 305 3.02 0.99 12.74
N ASP A 306 3.30 0.86 14.05
CA ASP A 306 4.64 1.10 14.63
C ASP A 306 5.75 0.26 13.93
N ASN A 307 5.38 -0.89 13.33
CA ASN A 307 6.30 -1.81 12.66
C ASN A 307 6.29 -1.71 11.13
N SER A 308 5.51 -0.80 10.55
CA SER A 308 5.42 -0.64 9.11
C SER A 308 6.65 0.03 8.51
N LEU A 309 6.94 -0.28 7.24
CA LEU A 309 8.16 0.16 6.55
C LEU A 309 8.28 1.68 6.47
N LEU A 310 7.23 2.39 6.03
CA LEU A 310 7.29 3.86 5.90
C LEU A 310 7.55 4.58 7.24
N PRO A 311 6.92 4.23 8.38
CA PRO A 311 7.29 4.76 9.69
C PRO A 311 8.74 4.48 10.09
N LYS A 312 9.29 3.29 9.78
CA LYS A 312 10.71 2.97 10.05
C LYS A 312 11.67 3.80 9.21
N GLU A 313 11.39 3.96 7.91
CA GLU A 313 12.16 4.84 7.03
C GLU A 313 12.12 6.31 7.50
N ALA A 314 10.96 6.78 7.97
CA ALA A 314 10.81 8.12 8.55
C ALA A 314 11.60 8.27 9.85
N GLN A 315 11.54 7.27 10.74
CA GLN A 315 12.28 7.24 12.00
C GLN A 315 13.79 7.29 11.77
N GLU A 316 14.32 6.55 10.80
CA GLU A 316 15.73 6.58 10.40
C GLU A 316 16.13 7.97 9.87
N LYS A 317 15.20 8.71 9.27
CA LYS A 317 15.38 10.12 8.86
C LYS A 317 15.26 11.11 10.01
N GLY A 318 15.00 10.66 11.23
CA GLY A 318 14.78 11.50 12.41
C GLY A 318 13.36 12.05 12.53
N ILE A 319 12.38 11.49 11.81
CA ILE A 319 10.97 11.88 11.87
C ILE A 319 10.24 10.79 12.66
N ASN A 320 9.89 11.05 13.92
CA ASN A 320 9.14 10.08 14.71
C ASN A 320 7.69 9.93 14.21
N PHE A 321 6.99 8.89 14.70
CA PHE A 321 5.66 8.56 14.18
C PHE A 321 4.62 9.67 14.40
N THR A 322 4.67 10.38 15.52
CA THR A 322 3.80 11.54 15.76
C THR A 322 4.09 12.68 14.77
N GLU A 323 5.35 12.93 14.49
CA GLU A 323 5.77 13.93 13.50
C GLU A 323 5.36 13.51 12.08
N LEU A 324 5.46 12.24 11.73
CA LEU A 324 4.99 11.70 10.45
C LEU A 324 3.48 11.92 10.26
N ILE A 325 2.66 11.61 11.27
CA ILE A 325 1.21 11.84 11.23
C ILE A 325 0.92 13.33 11.06
N ASN A 326 1.58 14.19 11.86
CA ASN A 326 1.40 15.64 11.76
C ASN A 326 1.85 16.18 10.40
N PHE A 327 2.94 15.62 9.83
CA PHE A 327 3.39 15.96 8.47
C PHE A 327 2.32 15.61 7.43
N ILE A 328 1.76 14.41 7.49
CA ILE A 328 0.71 13.96 6.58
C ILE A 328 -0.52 14.87 6.67
N ILE A 329 -1.02 15.16 7.86
CA ILE A 329 -2.19 16.05 8.06
C ILE A 329 -1.93 17.45 7.53
N LYS A 330 -0.72 18.00 7.75
CA LYS A 330 -0.36 19.37 7.36
C LYS A 330 -0.21 19.55 5.85
N ASN A 331 0.21 18.49 5.14
CA ASN A 331 0.59 18.58 3.72
C ASN A 331 -0.48 18.00 2.78
N SER A 332 -1.58 17.47 3.32
CA SER A 332 -2.77 17.02 2.56
C SER A 332 -3.75 18.13 2.21
#